data_aacbc27182aed06676410b018350f540
#
_entry.id   aacbc27182aed06676410b018350f540
#
_cell.length_a   1.000
_cell.length_b   1.000
_cell.length_c   1.000
_cell.angle_alpha   90.00
_cell.angle_beta   90.00
_cell.angle_gamma   90.00
#
_symmetry.space_group_name_H-M   'P 1'
#
loop_
_entity.id
_entity.type
_entity.pdbx_description
1 polymer ?
#
loop_
_entity_poly.entity_id
_entity_poly.type
_entity_poly.pdbx_seq_one_letter_code
_entity_poly.pdbx_strand_id
1 'polypeptide(L)'
;MKKISLSFIILFLSLAAYAQYVPVTVFNNGIYDFLDDMANLHYIQLNDAVKPYSRMFIAQALTQIDEQKDKLTTSQQKELEFYLKDYNKELLPAKTYKKRLDLFYYKDSTINITLNPVGGFSYFMNDNDKMYRQYAGAEFWAYLGKHLTVFGSYRDLTDSRVVADYMYRNDEPGYNYKYLGSVGSPKRGGSFDETRGGIVYGWKWGSFGIIKDNFTWGSNYHGANIISTKVPSFARIELKLNPIKWLDFTYFHGWLYSEIKDDSAAYYSGNPPNHREVYFSKYFAANFFTVRPFKYLNFSFGNSIVYSDQLEVAMFIPFMFFKSLDHSKTGQGSNYSGQNSQLFFNISSRNMKYVHLYAGLFLDEIAMGRAFDKDEQSNFLSLKAGTGITLPFYTNATLIAEYTRTNPVTYRHFVNTTTYESNRFTMGHYLRDNSQEIYLGMRCRPFKSLNITAGITHGDVGPEYPYTGKDKSGLGLPFLETKEYQFTNLDVKVSYEILNDLFITAGCKLSDNKGTMASTYTAPFYYGKNGKTSTLFAGFNIGF
;
A
#
# COMPACT_ATOMS: atom_id res chain seq x y z
N MET A 1 -30.35 35.11 -33.52
CA MET A 1 -29.15 34.63 -32.78
C MET A 1 -29.39 34.44 -31.27
N LYS A 2 -30.51 33.85 -30.84
CA LYS A 2 -30.82 33.65 -29.40
C LYS A 2 -31.29 32.21 -29.04
N LYS A 3 -31.13 31.23 -29.94
CA LYS A 3 -31.57 29.86 -29.70
C LYS A 3 -30.41 28.82 -29.55
N ILE A 4 -29.17 29.23 -29.72
CA ILE A 4 -28.01 28.33 -29.63
C ILE A 4 -27.44 28.27 -28.19
N SER A 5 -27.67 29.28 -27.35
CA SER A 5 -27.16 29.34 -25.98
C SER A 5 -27.89 28.42 -24.98
N LEU A 6 -29.14 28.03 -25.27
CA LEU A 6 -29.92 27.20 -24.32
C LEU A 6 -29.66 25.71 -24.49
N SER A 7 -29.24 25.25 -25.67
CA SER A 7 -28.91 23.85 -25.92
C SER A 7 -27.54 23.45 -25.35
N PHE A 8 -26.61 24.39 -25.16
CA PHE A 8 -25.33 24.12 -24.53
C PHE A 8 -25.40 24.02 -23.00
N ILE A 9 -26.41 24.65 -22.38
CA ILE A 9 -26.63 24.58 -20.91
C ILE A 9 -27.33 23.27 -20.53
N ILE A 10 -28.15 22.70 -21.40
CA ILE A 10 -28.87 21.42 -21.12
C ILE A 10 -27.96 20.19 -21.29
N LEU A 11 -26.89 20.28 -22.10
CA LEU A 11 -25.94 19.18 -22.27
C LEU A 11 -24.98 19.01 -21.08
N PHE A 12 -24.92 19.97 -20.16
CA PHE A 12 -24.09 19.93 -18.94
C PHE A 12 -24.80 19.34 -17.71
N LEU A 13 -26.10 19.04 -17.81
CA LEU A 13 -26.95 18.64 -16.67
C LEU A 13 -27.21 17.14 -16.55
N SER A 14 -26.60 16.27 -17.38
CA SER A 14 -26.99 14.86 -17.41
C SER A 14 -25.87 13.85 -17.12
N LEU A 15 -24.90 14.20 -16.30
CA LEU A 15 -24.04 13.19 -15.63
C LEU A 15 -23.85 13.63 -14.19
N ALA A 16 -24.85 13.38 -13.36
CA ALA A 16 -24.68 13.35 -11.91
C ALA A 16 -23.82 12.13 -11.57
N ALA A 17 -22.53 12.20 -11.82
CA ALA A 17 -21.57 11.22 -11.31
C ALA A 17 -21.56 11.41 -9.78
N TYR A 18 -22.14 10.46 -9.07
CA TYR A 18 -22.07 10.39 -7.62
C TYR A 18 -20.63 10.08 -7.25
N ALA A 19 -19.97 10.98 -6.56
CA ALA A 19 -18.58 10.78 -6.11
C ALA A 19 -18.57 10.18 -4.70
N GLN A 20 -19.10 8.97 -4.56
CA GLN A 20 -19.10 8.21 -3.33
C GLN A 20 -17.79 7.42 -3.26
N TYR A 21 -17.08 7.47 -2.14
CA TYR A 21 -15.76 6.88 -1.97
C TYR A 21 -15.76 5.82 -0.86
N VAL A 22 -15.81 4.55 -1.25
CA VAL A 22 -15.49 3.39 -0.39
C VAL A 22 -14.21 2.78 -0.95
N PRO A 23 -13.10 2.76 -0.21
CA PRO A 23 -11.87 2.13 -0.69
C PRO A 23 -12.04 0.61 -0.79
N VAL A 24 -11.48 0.02 -1.84
CA VAL A 24 -11.30 -1.44 -1.93
C VAL A 24 -9.92 -1.76 -1.41
N THR A 25 -9.83 -2.64 -0.42
CA THR A 25 -8.54 -2.97 0.21
C THR A 25 -7.46 -3.29 -0.81
N VAL A 26 -6.25 -2.78 -0.60
CA VAL A 26 -5.08 -3.04 -1.45
C VAL A 26 -4.64 -4.51 -1.46
N PHE A 27 -5.18 -5.32 -0.56
CA PHE A 27 -4.90 -6.76 -0.48
C PHE A 27 -5.82 -7.61 -1.37
N ASN A 28 -6.87 -7.03 -1.97
CA ASN A 28 -7.73 -7.73 -2.94
C ASN A 28 -7.06 -7.79 -4.32
N ASN A 29 -6.11 -8.70 -4.49
CA ASN A 29 -5.35 -8.82 -5.72
C ASN A 29 -6.22 -9.19 -6.93
N GLY A 30 -7.31 -9.95 -6.76
CA GLY A 30 -8.16 -10.41 -7.87
C GLY A 30 -8.65 -9.28 -8.77
N ILE A 31 -9.36 -8.30 -8.20
CA ILE A 31 -9.90 -7.17 -8.97
C ILE A 31 -8.80 -6.21 -9.46
N TYR A 32 -7.77 -5.96 -8.64
CA TYR A 32 -6.65 -5.09 -9.04
C TYR A 32 -5.88 -5.67 -10.23
N ASP A 33 -5.62 -6.97 -10.22
CA ASP A 33 -4.95 -7.69 -11.29
C ASP A 33 -5.78 -7.68 -12.58
N PHE A 34 -7.11 -7.85 -12.46
CA PHE A 34 -8.01 -7.77 -13.62
C PHE A 34 -7.97 -6.38 -14.27
N LEU A 35 -8.08 -5.32 -13.46
CA LEU A 35 -8.03 -3.94 -13.97
C LEU A 35 -6.68 -3.60 -14.59
N ASP A 36 -5.58 -4.09 -14.02
CA ASP A 36 -4.24 -3.87 -14.54
C ASP A 36 -4.07 -4.51 -15.93
N ASP A 37 -4.51 -5.77 -16.10
CA ASP A 37 -4.48 -6.44 -17.40
C ASP A 37 -5.39 -5.75 -18.43
N MET A 38 -6.58 -5.28 -18.02
CA MET A 38 -7.47 -4.52 -18.91
C MET A 38 -6.86 -3.17 -19.32
N ALA A 39 -6.08 -2.55 -18.44
CA ALA A 39 -5.33 -1.34 -18.77
C ALA A 39 -4.18 -1.61 -19.75
N ASN A 40 -3.44 -2.72 -19.58
CA ASN A 40 -2.38 -3.16 -20.51
C ASN A 40 -2.95 -3.49 -21.90
N LEU A 41 -4.20 -3.97 -21.96
CA LEU A 41 -4.92 -4.22 -23.20
C LEU A 41 -5.60 -2.98 -23.81
N HIS A 42 -5.47 -1.82 -23.16
CA HIS A 42 -6.04 -0.53 -23.58
C HIS A 42 -7.57 -0.43 -23.52
N TYR A 43 -8.25 -1.28 -22.73
CA TYR A 43 -9.68 -1.14 -22.49
C TYR A 43 -10.02 -0.01 -21.54
N ILE A 44 -9.17 0.26 -20.56
CA ILE A 44 -9.31 1.37 -19.58
C ILE A 44 -8.02 2.15 -19.42
N GLN A 45 -8.12 3.32 -18.79
CA GLN A 45 -6.97 4.07 -18.28
C GLN A 45 -6.89 3.91 -16.77
N LEU A 46 -5.69 3.73 -16.25
CA LEU A 46 -5.46 3.47 -14.84
C LEU A 46 -4.37 4.41 -14.30
N ASN A 47 -4.64 5.05 -13.15
CA ASN A 47 -3.61 5.67 -12.33
C ASN A 47 -3.20 4.67 -11.27
N ASP A 48 -2.09 4.00 -11.47
CA ASP A 48 -1.56 2.96 -10.58
C ASP A 48 -0.60 3.50 -9.51
N ALA A 49 -0.30 4.81 -9.56
CA ALA A 49 0.58 5.45 -8.59
C ALA A 49 -0.06 5.68 -7.22
N VAL A 50 -1.40 5.62 -7.11
CA VAL A 50 -2.15 5.84 -5.86
C VAL A 50 -3.22 4.77 -5.71
N LYS A 51 -3.11 3.95 -4.68
CA LYS A 51 -4.10 2.95 -4.27
C LYS A 51 -4.46 3.16 -2.80
N PRO A 52 -5.67 2.82 -2.34
CA PRO A 52 -6.72 2.02 -2.98
C PRO A 52 -7.58 2.78 -3.99
N TYR A 53 -8.17 2.02 -4.93
CA TYR A 53 -9.26 2.49 -5.77
C TYR A 53 -10.58 2.45 -5.00
N SER A 54 -11.51 3.36 -5.35
CA SER A 54 -12.86 3.30 -4.78
C SER A 54 -13.73 2.26 -5.50
N ARG A 55 -14.72 1.70 -4.80
CA ARG A 55 -15.73 0.81 -5.39
C ARG A 55 -16.40 1.45 -6.60
N MET A 56 -16.74 2.75 -6.51
CA MET A 56 -17.35 3.50 -7.60
C MET A 56 -16.42 3.60 -8.82
N PHE A 57 -15.13 3.88 -8.63
CA PHE A 57 -14.16 3.90 -9.73
C PHE A 57 -14.06 2.52 -10.41
N ILE A 58 -14.00 1.44 -9.62
CA ILE A 58 -13.96 0.06 -10.15
C ILE A 58 -15.23 -0.24 -10.94
N ALA A 59 -16.41 0.11 -10.41
CA ALA A 59 -17.68 -0.09 -11.11
C ALA A 59 -17.73 0.63 -12.47
N GLN A 60 -17.24 1.87 -12.52
CA GLN A 60 -17.14 2.64 -13.76
C GLN A 60 -16.15 2.02 -14.75
N ALA A 61 -14.99 1.58 -14.27
CA ALA A 61 -13.99 0.89 -15.09
C ALA A 61 -14.54 -0.42 -15.67
N LEU A 62 -15.23 -1.22 -14.87
CA LEU A 62 -15.90 -2.45 -15.34
C LEU A 62 -16.99 -2.17 -16.38
N THR A 63 -17.76 -1.09 -16.21
CA THR A 63 -18.76 -0.66 -17.21
C THR A 63 -18.08 -0.27 -18.53
N GLN A 64 -16.98 0.47 -18.48
CA GLN A 64 -16.21 0.84 -19.67
C GLN A 64 -15.64 -0.39 -20.39
N ILE A 65 -15.25 -1.44 -19.64
CA ILE A 65 -14.81 -2.71 -20.22
C ILE A 65 -16.00 -3.45 -20.87
N ASP A 66 -17.17 -3.44 -20.21
CA ASP A 66 -18.38 -4.12 -20.69
C ASP A 66 -18.91 -3.52 -22.00
N GLU A 67 -18.76 -2.22 -22.22
CA GLU A 67 -19.04 -1.54 -23.50
C GLU A 67 -18.21 -2.11 -24.68
N GLN A 68 -17.13 -2.81 -24.38
CA GLN A 68 -16.23 -3.43 -25.36
C GLN A 68 -16.16 -4.97 -25.22
N LYS A 69 -17.17 -5.56 -24.60
CA LYS A 69 -17.21 -6.99 -24.23
C LYS A 69 -16.93 -7.93 -25.40
N ASP A 70 -17.40 -7.59 -26.60
CA ASP A 70 -17.19 -8.40 -27.81
C ASP A 70 -15.73 -8.57 -28.23
N LYS A 71 -14.84 -7.69 -27.74
CA LYS A 71 -13.39 -7.76 -27.99
C LYS A 71 -12.63 -8.62 -26.97
N LEU A 72 -13.30 -9.02 -25.90
CA LEU A 72 -12.72 -9.82 -24.83
C LEU A 72 -12.73 -11.30 -25.17
N THR A 73 -11.76 -12.05 -24.66
CA THR A 73 -11.79 -13.51 -24.69
C THR A 73 -12.95 -14.04 -23.83
N THR A 74 -13.42 -15.25 -24.12
CA THR A 74 -14.50 -15.89 -23.35
C THR A 74 -14.17 -15.97 -21.84
N SER A 75 -12.91 -16.18 -21.48
CA SER A 75 -12.47 -16.20 -20.09
C SER A 75 -12.60 -14.81 -19.45
N GLN A 76 -12.13 -13.76 -20.12
CA GLN A 76 -12.22 -12.37 -19.66
C GLN A 76 -13.67 -11.89 -19.54
N GLN A 77 -14.56 -12.29 -20.47
CA GLN A 77 -16.00 -11.99 -20.37
C GLN A 77 -16.63 -12.59 -19.10
N LYS A 78 -16.31 -13.86 -18.81
CA LYS A 78 -16.81 -14.53 -17.60
C LYS A 78 -16.27 -13.89 -16.32
N GLU A 79 -15.04 -13.42 -16.34
CA GLU A 79 -14.41 -12.73 -15.22
C GLU A 79 -15.00 -11.33 -15.02
N LEU A 80 -15.22 -10.57 -16.08
CA LEU A 80 -15.94 -9.31 -16.06
C LEU A 80 -17.34 -9.47 -15.44
N GLU A 81 -18.12 -10.44 -15.89
CA GLU A 81 -19.44 -10.75 -15.34
C GLU A 81 -19.38 -11.09 -13.84
N PHE A 82 -18.33 -11.77 -13.42
CA PHE A 82 -18.13 -12.11 -12.02
C PHE A 82 -17.93 -10.87 -11.15
N TYR A 83 -17.06 -9.93 -11.56
CA TYR A 83 -16.84 -8.70 -10.81
C TYR A 83 -18.03 -7.73 -10.91
N LEU A 84 -18.71 -7.65 -12.05
CA LEU A 84 -19.92 -6.86 -12.19
C LEU A 84 -21.02 -7.26 -11.19
N LYS A 85 -21.12 -8.53 -10.77
CA LYS A 85 -22.08 -8.94 -9.74
C LYS A 85 -21.85 -8.24 -8.40
N ASP A 86 -20.62 -7.93 -8.06
CA ASP A 86 -20.31 -7.18 -6.83
C ASP A 86 -20.44 -5.67 -7.04
N TYR A 87 -19.82 -5.13 -8.09
CA TYR A 87 -19.66 -3.67 -8.25
C TYR A 87 -20.84 -2.98 -8.93
N ASN A 88 -21.74 -3.69 -9.62
CA ASN A 88 -22.94 -3.08 -10.23
C ASN A 88 -23.87 -2.39 -9.22
N LYS A 89 -23.88 -2.84 -7.98
CA LYS A 89 -24.70 -2.22 -6.94
C LYS A 89 -24.33 -0.77 -6.63
N GLU A 90 -23.15 -0.33 -7.07
CA GLU A 90 -22.72 1.07 -6.96
C GLU A 90 -23.44 1.98 -7.99
N LEU A 91 -23.71 1.46 -9.18
CA LEU A 91 -24.22 2.24 -10.33
C LEU A 91 -25.72 2.05 -10.56
N LEU A 92 -26.22 0.84 -10.45
CA LEU A 92 -27.58 0.48 -10.85
C LEU A 92 -28.55 0.46 -9.66
N PRO A 93 -29.87 0.70 -9.90
CA PRO A 93 -30.87 0.46 -8.88
C PRO A 93 -30.87 -1.01 -8.42
N ALA A 94 -31.00 -1.25 -7.13
CA ALA A 94 -30.89 -2.59 -6.51
C ALA A 94 -31.81 -3.67 -7.11
N LYS A 95 -32.94 -3.28 -7.69
CA LYS A 95 -33.94 -4.21 -8.23
C LYS A 95 -33.69 -4.65 -9.69
N THR A 96 -32.71 -4.09 -10.37
CA THR A 96 -32.56 -4.23 -11.83
C THR A 96 -31.37 -5.09 -12.25
N TYR A 97 -30.59 -5.66 -11.33
CA TYR A 97 -29.40 -6.47 -11.64
C TYR A 97 -29.21 -7.66 -10.70
N LYS A 98 -28.49 -8.67 -11.17
CA LYS A 98 -28.00 -9.75 -10.32
C LYS A 98 -26.80 -9.25 -9.52
N LYS A 99 -26.85 -9.36 -8.20
CA LYS A 99 -25.75 -9.03 -7.30
C LYS A 99 -25.17 -10.28 -6.65
N ARG A 100 -24.02 -10.16 -6.01
CA ARG A 100 -23.46 -11.21 -5.17
C ARG A 100 -24.34 -11.47 -3.93
N LEU A 101 -24.11 -12.57 -3.26
CA LEU A 101 -24.68 -12.85 -1.97
C LEU A 101 -23.96 -11.97 -0.91
N ASP A 102 -24.73 -11.12 -0.23
CA ASP A 102 -24.28 -10.35 0.93
C ASP A 102 -25.00 -10.87 2.18
N LEU A 103 -24.38 -10.77 3.36
CA LEU A 103 -25.02 -11.11 4.62
C LEU A 103 -26.22 -10.20 4.87
N PHE A 104 -26.02 -8.89 4.66
CA PHE A 104 -27.08 -7.90 4.67
C PHE A 104 -26.84 -6.88 3.54
N TYR A 105 -27.91 -6.61 2.80
CA TYR A 105 -27.90 -5.58 1.77
C TYR A 105 -29.24 -4.87 1.71
N TYR A 106 -29.20 -3.55 1.83
CA TYR A 106 -30.37 -2.69 1.66
C TYR A 106 -30.02 -1.50 0.76
N LYS A 107 -30.90 -1.17 -0.17
CA LYS A 107 -30.76 0.01 -1.03
C LYS A 107 -32.11 0.61 -1.35
N ASP A 108 -32.24 1.93 -1.09
CA ASP A 108 -33.33 2.77 -1.56
C ASP A 108 -32.79 4.02 -2.25
N SER A 109 -33.60 5.09 -2.38
CA SER A 109 -33.21 6.35 -2.99
C SER A 109 -32.22 7.18 -2.15
N THR A 110 -32.12 6.89 -0.85
CA THR A 110 -31.39 7.70 0.14
C THR A 110 -30.20 6.93 0.72
N ILE A 111 -30.35 5.63 0.93
CA ILE A 111 -29.39 4.80 1.65
C ILE A 111 -29.06 3.55 0.82
N ASN A 112 -27.78 3.19 0.81
CA ASN A 112 -27.31 1.92 0.30
C ASN A 112 -26.33 1.35 1.34
N ILE A 113 -26.67 0.25 1.99
CA ILE A 113 -25.87 -0.39 3.04
C ILE A 113 -25.56 -1.82 2.64
N THR A 114 -24.31 -2.21 2.83
CA THR A 114 -23.83 -3.60 2.75
C THR A 114 -23.11 -3.97 4.02
N LEU A 115 -23.36 -5.16 4.56
CA LEU A 115 -22.64 -5.75 5.68
C LEU A 115 -22.27 -7.17 5.31
N ASN A 116 -20.99 -7.54 5.51
CA ASN A 116 -20.47 -8.87 5.23
C ASN A 116 -19.61 -9.38 6.39
N PRO A 117 -19.52 -10.71 6.61
CA PRO A 117 -18.55 -11.27 7.51
C PRO A 117 -17.14 -11.16 6.90
N VAL A 118 -16.15 -11.05 7.77
CA VAL A 118 -14.73 -11.18 7.43
C VAL A 118 -14.16 -12.31 8.26
N GLY A 119 -13.45 -13.24 7.64
CA GLY A 119 -12.87 -14.34 8.39
C GLY A 119 -11.98 -15.21 7.52
N GLY A 120 -11.07 -15.94 8.15
CA GLY A 120 -10.19 -16.83 7.43
C GLY A 120 -9.41 -17.75 8.33
N PHE A 121 -8.96 -18.82 7.74
CA PHE A 121 -8.03 -19.75 8.34
C PHE A 121 -7.01 -20.18 7.31
N SER A 122 -5.74 -20.10 7.68
CA SER A 122 -4.62 -20.58 6.86
C SER A 122 -3.69 -21.41 7.70
N TYR A 123 -3.26 -22.54 7.17
CA TYR A 123 -2.34 -23.44 7.80
C TYR A 123 -1.05 -23.52 6.99
N PHE A 124 0.07 -23.43 7.67
CA PHE A 124 1.40 -23.44 7.08
C PHE A 124 2.23 -24.56 7.73
N MET A 125 2.98 -25.24 6.92
CA MET A 125 3.85 -26.33 7.36
C MET A 125 5.19 -26.22 6.62
N ASN A 126 6.27 -26.33 7.37
CA ASN A 126 7.62 -26.46 6.81
C ASN A 126 8.41 -27.51 7.58
N ASP A 127 9.69 -27.71 7.19
CA ASP A 127 10.58 -28.71 7.80
C ASP A 127 10.88 -28.42 9.28
N ASN A 128 10.69 -27.18 9.73
CA ASN A 128 11.05 -26.72 11.07
C ASN A 128 9.84 -26.73 12.03
N ASP A 129 8.65 -26.34 11.56
CA ASP A 129 7.50 -26.15 12.42
C ASP A 129 6.18 -26.07 11.62
N LYS A 130 5.11 -25.87 12.34
CA LYS A 130 3.75 -25.64 11.82
C LYS A 130 3.20 -24.35 12.41
N MET A 131 2.47 -23.61 11.61
CA MET A 131 1.73 -22.45 12.10
C MET A 131 0.33 -22.38 11.49
N TYR A 132 -0.54 -21.70 12.18
CA TYR A 132 -1.82 -21.28 11.63
C TYR A 132 -2.00 -19.78 11.83
N ARG A 133 -2.71 -19.19 10.89
CA ARG A 133 -3.28 -17.84 10.98
C ARG A 133 -4.79 -17.97 10.93
N GLN A 134 -5.45 -17.33 11.85
CA GLN A 134 -6.92 -17.25 11.85
C GLN A 134 -7.36 -15.83 12.16
N TYR A 135 -8.49 -15.44 11.60
CA TYR A 135 -9.15 -14.18 11.94
C TYR A 135 -10.65 -14.28 11.76
N ALA A 136 -11.37 -13.44 12.49
CA ALA A 136 -12.81 -13.30 12.41
C ALA A 136 -13.22 -11.85 12.64
N GLY A 137 -14.30 -11.42 12.00
CA GLY A 137 -14.79 -10.06 12.11
C GLY A 137 -15.93 -9.75 11.15
N ALA A 138 -16.09 -8.48 10.84
CA ALA A 138 -17.10 -8.01 9.91
C ALA A 138 -16.62 -6.74 9.19
N GLU A 139 -17.19 -6.50 8.02
CA GLU A 139 -17.03 -5.26 7.27
C GLU A 139 -18.37 -4.71 6.83
N PHE A 140 -18.48 -3.39 6.76
CA PHE A 140 -19.66 -2.74 6.23
C PHE A 140 -19.27 -1.48 5.45
N TRP A 141 -20.15 -1.08 4.55
CA TRP A 141 -20.12 0.25 3.94
C TRP A 141 -21.55 0.74 3.70
N ALA A 142 -21.71 2.05 3.83
CA ALA A 142 -22.98 2.71 3.64
C ALA A 142 -22.79 4.01 2.83
N TYR A 143 -23.63 4.17 1.83
CA TYR A 143 -23.79 5.42 1.12
C TYR A 143 -25.02 6.13 1.62
N LEU A 144 -24.86 7.35 2.14
CA LEU A 144 -25.92 8.16 2.73
C LEU A 144 -26.16 9.38 1.82
N GLY A 145 -27.30 9.39 1.16
CA GLY A 145 -27.58 10.38 0.11
C GLY A 145 -26.61 10.27 -1.05
N LYS A 146 -26.22 11.42 -1.61
CA LYS A 146 -25.38 11.51 -2.82
C LYS A 146 -23.88 11.72 -2.52
N HIS A 147 -23.55 12.10 -1.30
CA HIS A 147 -22.23 12.65 -0.98
C HIS A 147 -21.53 11.97 0.19
N LEU A 148 -22.26 11.47 1.16
CA LEU A 148 -21.67 10.94 2.37
C LEU A 148 -21.50 9.43 2.28
N THR A 149 -20.35 8.96 2.68
CA THR A 149 -19.99 7.55 2.77
C THR A 149 -19.43 7.26 4.15
N VAL A 150 -19.86 6.15 4.74
CA VAL A 150 -19.31 5.60 5.97
C VAL A 150 -18.94 4.15 5.71
N PHE A 151 -17.75 3.74 6.12
CA PHE A 151 -17.33 2.36 6.00
C PHE A 151 -16.48 1.96 7.21
N GLY A 152 -16.44 0.65 7.48
CA GLY A 152 -15.61 0.11 8.52
C GLY A 152 -15.42 -1.39 8.39
N SER A 153 -14.32 -1.88 8.92
CA SER A 153 -14.05 -3.30 9.11
C SER A 153 -13.34 -3.52 10.44
N TYR A 154 -13.66 -4.63 11.05
CA TYR A 154 -12.97 -5.12 12.23
C TYR A 154 -12.59 -6.57 12.00
N ARG A 155 -11.38 -6.94 12.43
CA ARG A 155 -10.96 -8.33 12.53
C ARG A 155 -10.01 -8.53 13.70
N ASP A 156 -10.26 -9.59 14.43
CA ASP A 156 -9.35 -10.16 15.43
C ASP A 156 -8.51 -11.24 14.74
N LEU A 157 -7.21 -11.05 14.69
CA LEU A 157 -6.25 -11.93 14.02
C LEU A 157 -5.35 -12.59 15.04
N THR A 158 -5.13 -13.90 14.90
CA THR A 158 -4.16 -14.65 15.67
C THR A 158 -3.24 -15.44 14.75
N ASP A 159 -1.93 -15.23 14.93
CA ASP A 159 -0.85 -16.01 14.36
C ASP A 159 -0.23 -16.90 15.44
N SER A 160 -0.22 -18.22 15.23
CA SER A 160 0.43 -19.13 16.18
C SER A 160 1.95 -19.00 16.19
N ARG A 161 2.54 -18.31 15.20
CA ARG A 161 3.93 -17.86 15.10
C ARG A 161 3.96 -16.45 14.55
N VAL A 162 4.76 -15.58 15.12
CA VAL A 162 4.91 -14.20 14.64
C VAL A 162 5.73 -14.21 13.35
N VAL A 163 5.16 -13.67 12.26
CA VAL A 163 5.79 -13.61 10.93
C VAL A 163 5.87 -12.19 10.37
N ALA A 164 5.14 -11.24 10.92
CA ALA A 164 5.00 -9.86 10.42
C ALA A 164 5.44 -8.83 11.46
N ASP A 165 6.53 -9.09 12.17
CA ASP A 165 7.16 -8.13 13.09
C ASP A 165 7.95 -7.06 12.31
N TYR A 166 8.14 -5.88 12.94
CA TYR A 166 8.90 -4.77 12.36
C TYR A 166 10.37 -5.11 12.05
N MET A 167 10.95 -6.07 12.77
CA MET A 167 12.33 -6.52 12.56
C MET A 167 12.48 -7.34 11.27
N TYR A 168 11.44 -8.03 10.83
CA TYR A 168 11.51 -8.95 9.71
C TYR A 168 11.44 -8.24 8.38
N ARG A 169 12.40 -8.51 7.50
CA ARG A 169 12.53 -7.92 6.18
C ARG A 169 11.86 -8.81 5.14
N ASN A 170 10.55 -8.97 5.27
CA ASN A 170 9.70 -9.69 4.34
C ASN A 170 8.53 -8.81 3.87
N ASP A 171 7.85 -9.23 2.84
CA ASP A 171 6.73 -8.55 2.19
C ASP A 171 5.39 -8.70 2.94
N GLU A 172 5.36 -9.44 4.04
CA GLU A 172 4.16 -9.54 4.90
C GLU A 172 3.76 -8.15 5.42
N PRO A 173 2.47 -7.79 5.37
CA PRO A 173 1.97 -6.57 6.00
C PRO A 173 2.32 -6.54 7.50
N GLY A 174 2.73 -5.39 7.99
CA GLY A 174 3.10 -5.25 9.40
C GLY A 174 1.89 -5.31 10.33
N TYR A 175 2.04 -6.02 11.45
CA TYR A 175 1.04 -6.12 12.51
C TYR A 175 1.63 -5.76 13.88
N ASN A 176 0.89 -5.01 14.67
CA ASN A 176 1.26 -4.68 16.05
C ASN A 176 0.81 -5.79 16.99
N TYR A 177 1.58 -6.86 17.03
CA TYR A 177 1.24 -8.02 17.81
C TYR A 177 1.21 -7.74 19.33
N LYS A 178 0.15 -8.17 19.98
CA LYS A 178 0.19 -8.58 21.39
C LYS A 178 0.79 -9.99 21.42
N TYR A 179 2.01 -10.10 21.87
CA TYR A 179 2.73 -11.37 21.84
C TYR A 179 2.12 -12.39 22.80
N LEU A 180 2.02 -13.63 22.33
CA LEU A 180 1.53 -14.78 23.08
C LEU A 180 2.69 -15.76 23.32
N GLY A 181 2.85 -16.20 24.59
CA GLY A 181 3.94 -17.10 24.98
C GLY A 181 5.19 -16.40 25.49
N SER A 182 6.23 -17.17 25.79
CA SER A 182 7.45 -16.73 26.44
C SER A 182 8.29 -15.81 25.53
N VAL A 183 8.85 -14.77 26.11
CA VAL A 183 9.82 -13.88 25.44
C VAL A 183 11.03 -14.67 24.95
N GLY A 184 11.44 -14.44 23.69
CA GLY A 184 12.58 -15.13 23.08
C GLY A 184 12.31 -16.55 22.59
N SER A 185 11.11 -17.10 22.79
CA SER A 185 10.74 -18.40 22.26
C SER A 185 10.55 -18.33 20.73
N PRO A 186 11.19 -19.21 19.93
CA PRO A 186 10.91 -19.30 18.50
C PRO A 186 9.49 -19.77 18.19
N LYS A 187 8.78 -20.31 19.18
CA LYS A 187 7.37 -20.73 19.10
C LYS A 187 6.39 -19.66 19.56
N ARG A 188 6.85 -18.42 19.75
CA ARG A 188 6.01 -17.30 20.17
C ARG A 188 4.99 -16.97 19.10
N GLY A 189 3.71 -16.92 19.49
CA GLY A 189 2.61 -16.42 18.67
C GLY A 189 2.32 -14.96 18.92
N GLY A 190 1.32 -14.43 18.23
CA GLY A 190 0.81 -13.09 18.42
C GLY A 190 -0.64 -12.93 18.04
N SER A 191 -1.35 -12.05 18.71
CA SER A 191 -2.69 -11.61 18.34
C SER A 191 -2.68 -10.12 18.00
N PHE A 192 -3.60 -9.71 17.13
CA PHE A 192 -3.70 -8.34 16.65
C PHE A 192 -5.14 -8.00 16.29
N ASP A 193 -5.67 -6.96 16.93
CA ASP A 193 -6.96 -6.38 16.58
C ASP A 193 -6.77 -5.33 15.49
N GLU A 194 -7.35 -5.52 14.33
CA GLU A 194 -7.32 -4.52 13.27
C GLU A 194 -8.68 -3.89 13.07
N THR A 195 -8.72 -2.58 13.17
CA THR A 195 -9.88 -1.77 12.79
C THR A 195 -9.49 -0.87 11.62
N ARG A 196 -10.29 -0.88 10.56
CA ARG A 196 -10.22 0.06 9.45
C ARG A 196 -11.56 0.75 9.30
N GLY A 197 -11.59 1.97 8.79
CA GLY A 197 -12.85 2.66 8.57
C GLY A 197 -12.65 4.12 8.22
N GLY A 198 -13.76 4.78 7.90
CA GLY A 198 -13.73 6.19 7.59
C GLY A 198 -15.11 6.78 7.31
N ILE A 199 -15.12 8.11 7.33
CA ILE A 199 -16.24 8.94 6.92
C ILE A 199 -15.71 9.85 5.82
N VAL A 200 -16.34 9.81 4.64
CA VAL A 200 -15.89 10.53 3.46
C VAL A 200 -17.05 11.30 2.85
N TYR A 201 -16.83 12.58 2.61
CA TYR A 201 -17.70 13.42 1.82
C TYR A 201 -17.14 13.54 0.40
N GLY A 202 -17.93 13.16 -0.59
CA GLY A 202 -17.54 13.18 -2.00
C GLY A 202 -18.36 14.16 -2.84
N TRP A 203 -17.73 14.67 -3.88
CA TRP A 203 -18.37 15.50 -4.91
C TRP A 203 -17.82 15.12 -6.30
N LYS A 204 -18.37 15.66 -7.36
CA LYS A 204 -18.10 15.24 -8.75
C LYS A 204 -16.61 15.09 -9.12
N TRP A 205 -15.73 15.90 -8.53
CA TRP A 205 -14.31 15.97 -8.87
C TRP A 205 -13.38 15.85 -7.66
N GLY A 206 -13.88 15.29 -6.55
CA GLY A 206 -13.04 15.08 -5.38
C GLY A 206 -13.75 14.45 -4.21
N SER A 207 -12.99 14.18 -3.17
CA SER A 207 -13.44 13.68 -1.88
C SER A 207 -12.58 14.22 -0.75
N PHE A 208 -13.19 14.37 0.42
CA PHE A 208 -12.52 14.71 1.66
C PHE A 208 -13.03 13.81 2.78
N GLY A 209 -12.15 13.27 3.60
CA GLY A 209 -12.56 12.37 4.68
C GLY A 209 -11.52 12.16 5.75
N ILE A 210 -11.99 11.53 6.83
CA ILE A 210 -11.12 10.97 7.89
C ILE A 210 -11.14 9.46 7.69
N ILE A 211 -9.97 8.88 7.47
CA ILE A 211 -9.81 7.49 7.06
C ILE A 211 -8.70 6.83 7.88
N LYS A 212 -8.94 5.61 8.32
CA LYS A 212 -7.91 4.69 8.80
C LYS A 212 -7.97 3.44 7.93
N ASP A 213 -7.02 3.29 7.01
CA ASP A 213 -6.93 2.15 6.09
C ASP A 213 -5.52 2.04 5.52
N ASN A 214 -5.18 0.84 5.01
CA ASN A 214 -3.93 0.63 4.28
C ASN A 214 -4.00 1.28 2.90
N PHE A 215 -2.88 1.82 2.46
CA PHE A 215 -2.75 2.43 1.14
C PHE A 215 -1.31 2.30 0.63
N THR A 216 -1.09 2.52 -0.65
CA THR A 216 0.25 2.50 -1.25
C THR A 216 0.38 3.58 -2.31
N TRP A 217 1.57 4.20 -2.36
CA TRP A 217 1.97 5.17 -3.37
C TRP A 217 3.19 4.68 -4.14
N GLY A 218 3.20 4.96 -5.44
CA GLY A 218 4.18 4.48 -6.39
C GLY A 218 3.71 3.23 -7.14
N SER A 219 3.95 3.20 -8.45
CA SER A 219 3.66 2.04 -9.29
C SER A 219 4.56 0.87 -8.89
N ASN A 220 3.96 -0.28 -8.63
CA ASN A 220 4.67 -1.49 -8.23
C ASN A 220 3.79 -2.73 -8.39
N TYR A 221 4.42 -3.90 -8.51
CA TYR A 221 3.83 -5.22 -8.36
C TYR A 221 4.34 -5.91 -7.10
N HIS A 222 5.58 -5.61 -6.66
CA HIS A 222 6.19 -6.18 -5.46
C HIS A 222 6.93 -5.11 -4.67
N GLY A 223 6.53 -4.84 -3.43
CA GLY A 223 7.19 -3.91 -2.51
C GLY A 223 7.31 -2.46 -3.00
N ALA A 224 6.40 -1.57 -2.61
CA ALA A 224 6.49 -0.14 -2.95
C ALA A 224 7.66 0.54 -2.22
N ASN A 225 8.31 1.51 -2.87
CA ASN A 225 9.43 2.26 -2.29
C ASN A 225 9.08 3.68 -1.85
N ILE A 226 7.88 4.18 -2.18
CA ILE A 226 7.39 5.49 -1.72
C ILE A 226 6.57 5.29 -0.45
N ILE A 227 5.36 4.73 -0.55
CA ILE A 227 4.59 4.31 0.63
C ILE A 227 4.12 2.88 0.39
N SER A 228 4.52 1.97 1.28
CA SER A 228 4.23 0.54 1.17
C SER A 228 3.17 0.09 2.16
N THR A 229 2.63 -1.10 1.93
CA THR A 229 1.71 -1.78 2.87
C THR A 229 2.43 -2.45 4.03
N LYS A 230 3.75 -2.29 4.16
CA LYS A 230 4.51 -2.81 5.32
C LYS A 230 4.11 -2.08 6.60
N VAL A 231 3.80 -0.80 6.53
CA VAL A 231 3.32 -0.04 7.68
C VAL A 231 1.87 -0.42 8.01
N PRO A 232 1.51 -0.68 9.29
CA PRO A 232 0.13 -0.85 9.70
C PRO A 232 -0.73 0.37 9.36
N SER A 233 -2.03 0.16 9.19
CA SER A 233 -2.96 1.26 8.90
C SER A 233 -2.93 2.32 10.01
N PHE A 234 -2.92 3.60 9.63
CA PHE A 234 -2.98 4.74 10.54
C PHE A 234 -4.08 5.72 10.15
N ALA A 235 -4.56 6.47 11.13
CA ALA A 235 -5.59 7.49 10.92
C ALA A 235 -5.02 8.69 10.16
N ARG A 236 -5.79 9.20 9.18
CA ARG A 236 -5.44 10.38 8.39
C ARG A 236 -6.65 11.16 7.95
N ILE A 237 -6.50 12.45 7.76
CA ILE A 237 -7.38 13.28 6.95
C ILE A 237 -6.87 13.18 5.52
N GLU A 238 -7.76 12.92 4.56
CA GLU A 238 -7.38 12.72 3.16
C GLU A 238 -8.23 13.60 2.24
N LEU A 239 -7.58 14.27 1.30
CA LEU A 239 -8.20 15.04 0.21
C LEU A 239 -7.76 14.43 -1.11
N LYS A 240 -8.71 14.03 -1.94
CA LYS A 240 -8.47 13.59 -3.32
C LYS A 240 -9.23 14.49 -4.28
N LEU A 241 -8.52 14.98 -5.31
CA LEU A 241 -9.11 15.86 -6.34
C LEU A 241 -8.74 15.33 -7.73
N ASN A 242 -9.72 15.27 -8.60
CA ASN A 242 -9.56 15.01 -10.03
C ASN A 242 -10.39 16.02 -10.84
N PRO A 243 -10.04 17.33 -10.77
CA PRO A 243 -10.84 18.42 -11.30
C PRO A 243 -10.96 18.36 -12.83
N ILE A 244 -9.97 17.80 -13.49
CA ILE A 244 -9.88 17.65 -14.95
C ILE A 244 -9.26 16.30 -15.31
N LYS A 245 -9.55 15.78 -16.48
CA LYS A 245 -9.18 14.40 -16.90
C LYS A 245 -7.68 14.10 -16.88
N TRP A 246 -6.83 15.11 -16.97
CA TRP A 246 -5.39 14.94 -17.03
C TRP A 246 -4.65 15.24 -15.71
N LEU A 247 -5.39 15.61 -14.63
CA LEU A 247 -4.80 15.95 -13.32
C LEU A 247 -5.53 15.24 -12.19
N ASP A 248 -4.79 14.45 -11.42
CA ASP A 248 -5.18 13.97 -10.10
C ASP A 248 -4.28 14.61 -9.05
N PHE A 249 -4.84 14.89 -7.90
CA PHE A 249 -4.14 15.35 -6.72
C PHE A 249 -4.62 14.57 -5.49
N THR A 250 -3.68 14.11 -4.69
CA THR A 250 -3.95 13.47 -3.40
C THR A 250 -3.10 14.15 -2.32
N TYR A 251 -3.74 14.51 -1.24
CA TYR A 251 -3.07 15.01 -0.03
C TYR A 251 -3.61 14.24 1.17
N PHE A 252 -2.75 13.99 2.15
CA PHE A 252 -3.20 13.58 3.47
C PHE A 252 -2.32 14.17 4.58
N HIS A 253 -2.93 14.25 5.77
CA HIS A 253 -2.26 14.47 7.04
C HIS A 253 -2.59 13.32 7.99
N GLY A 254 -1.57 12.59 8.44
CA GLY A 254 -1.70 11.36 9.22
C GLY A 254 -1.08 11.47 10.61
N TRP A 255 -1.62 10.68 11.53
CA TRP A 255 -1.12 10.49 12.90
C TRP A 255 -0.38 9.15 12.96
N LEU A 256 0.93 9.24 13.21
CA LEU A 256 1.81 8.07 13.30
C LEU A 256 2.10 7.73 14.77
N TYR A 257 2.70 6.57 14.98
CA TYR A 257 3.21 6.17 16.28
C TYR A 257 4.74 6.24 16.28
N SER A 258 5.34 7.01 17.20
CA SER A 258 6.79 7.19 17.25
C SER A 258 7.52 6.01 17.88
N GLU A 259 6.89 5.34 18.86
CA GLU A 259 7.51 4.34 19.74
C GLU A 259 8.76 4.85 20.50
N ILE A 260 8.97 6.17 20.53
CA ILE A 260 10.01 6.84 21.28
C ILE A 260 9.39 7.41 22.55
N LYS A 261 9.88 6.96 23.71
CA LYS A 261 9.37 7.38 25.02
C LYS A 261 9.76 8.81 25.33
N ASP A 262 8.80 9.55 25.85
CA ASP A 262 9.01 10.84 26.49
C ASP A 262 9.07 10.65 28.01
N ASP A 263 10.29 10.42 28.53
CA ASP A 263 10.49 10.17 29.94
C ASP A 263 10.14 11.42 30.80
N SER A 264 10.14 12.61 30.21
CA SER A 264 9.79 13.86 30.92
C SER A 264 8.28 13.99 31.16
N ALA A 265 7.46 13.36 30.32
CA ALA A 265 6.01 13.36 30.41
C ALA A 265 5.44 12.09 31.11
N ALA A 266 6.29 11.13 31.47
CA ALA A 266 5.87 9.92 32.18
C ALA A 266 5.36 10.24 33.60
N TYR A 267 4.31 9.53 34.04
CA TYR A 267 3.67 9.78 35.33
C TYR A 267 3.09 8.53 35.97
N TYR A 268 2.79 8.59 37.26
CA TYR A 268 2.08 7.53 37.97
C TYR A 268 0.58 7.82 38.04
N SER A 269 -0.24 6.85 37.76
CA SER A 269 -1.70 6.98 37.76
C SER A 269 -2.36 5.67 38.15
N GLY A 270 -3.59 5.75 38.69
CA GLY A 270 -4.37 4.61 39.11
C GLY A 270 -4.30 4.30 40.61
N ASN A 271 -5.06 3.26 41.04
CA ASN A 271 -5.04 2.77 42.40
C ASN A 271 -5.02 1.21 42.39
N PRO A 272 -3.89 0.54 42.72
CA PRO A 272 -2.62 1.16 43.10
C PRO A 272 -1.97 1.95 41.93
N PRO A 273 -1.08 2.90 42.20
CA PRO A 273 -0.46 3.69 41.16
C PRO A 273 0.40 2.83 40.23
N ASN A 274 0.17 2.95 38.94
CA ASN A 274 0.96 2.32 37.88
C ASN A 274 1.74 3.39 37.10
N HIS A 275 2.96 3.07 36.70
CA HIS A 275 3.77 3.92 35.83
C HIS A 275 3.12 4.00 34.44
N ARG A 276 2.86 5.24 33.98
CA ARG A 276 2.32 5.52 32.65
C ARG A 276 3.43 6.03 31.76
N GLU A 277 3.78 5.25 30.76
CA GLU A 277 4.69 5.66 29.71
C GLU A 277 3.97 6.60 28.72
N VAL A 278 4.63 7.68 28.35
CA VAL A 278 4.18 8.62 27.33
C VAL A 278 5.16 8.57 26.17
N TYR A 279 4.65 8.70 24.96
CA TYR A 279 5.45 8.66 23.73
C TYR A 279 5.34 10.00 23.01
N PHE A 280 6.42 10.43 22.37
CA PHE A 280 6.41 11.63 21.54
C PHE A 280 5.36 11.53 20.45
N SER A 281 4.65 12.61 20.18
CA SER A 281 3.73 12.70 19.05
C SER A 281 4.50 12.67 17.74
N LYS A 282 3.92 12.02 16.74
CA LYS A 282 4.49 11.90 15.40
C LYS A 282 3.42 12.11 14.33
N TYR A 283 3.73 12.90 13.33
CA TYR A 283 2.81 13.32 12.28
C TYR A 283 3.45 13.14 10.91
N PHE A 284 2.60 12.99 9.90
CA PHE A 284 3.02 12.81 8.52
C PHE A 284 2.09 13.55 7.56
N ALA A 285 2.60 14.55 6.86
CA ALA A 285 1.87 15.22 5.80
C ALA A 285 2.49 14.89 4.45
N ALA A 286 1.68 14.62 3.44
CA ALA A 286 2.15 14.31 2.10
C ALA A 286 1.18 14.76 1.02
N ASN A 287 1.72 15.16 -0.12
CA ASN A 287 0.94 15.42 -1.32
C ASN A 287 1.54 14.74 -2.54
N PHE A 288 0.69 14.43 -3.53
CA PHE A 288 1.06 13.72 -4.73
C PHE A 288 0.19 14.17 -5.89
N PHE A 289 0.79 14.71 -6.91
CA PHE A 289 0.18 15.10 -8.15
C PHE A 289 0.42 14.03 -9.20
N THR A 290 -0.59 13.69 -9.99
CA THR A 290 -0.43 12.87 -11.20
C THR A 290 -0.94 13.65 -12.39
N VAL A 291 -0.07 13.87 -13.35
CA VAL A 291 -0.37 14.53 -14.63
C VAL A 291 -0.36 13.50 -15.74
N ARG A 292 -1.36 13.54 -16.62
CA ARG A 292 -1.46 12.67 -17.80
C ARG A 292 -1.26 13.49 -19.07
N PRO A 293 0.01 13.71 -19.50
CA PRO A 293 0.28 14.48 -20.70
C PRO A 293 -0.21 13.75 -21.97
N PHE A 294 -0.27 12.41 -21.92
CA PHE A 294 -0.78 11.56 -22.99
C PHE A 294 -1.72 10.49 -22.41
N LYS A 295 -2.50 9.87 -23.28
CA LYS A 295 -3.59 8.94 -22.89
C LYS A 295 -3.14 7.80 -21.97
N TYR A 296 -1.93 7.28 -22.16
CA TYR A 296 -1.40 6.13 -21.43
C TYR A 296 -0.07 6.41 -20.73
N LEU A 297 0.21 7.68 -20.43
CA LEU A 297 1.38 8.11 -19.69
C LEU A 297 0.94 8.90 -18.46
N ASN A 298 1.30 8.40 -17.29
CA ASN A 298 1.16 9.08 -16.01
C ASN A 298 2.53 9.55 -15.53
N PHE A 299 2.65 10.81 -15.21
CA PHE A 299 3.79 11.37 -14.50
C PHE A 299 3.33 11.90 -13.15
N SER A 300 3.89 11.39 -12.08
CA SER A 300 3.50 11.77 -10.73
C SER A 300 4.70 12.35 -9.97
N PHE A 301 4.46 13.38 -9.20
CA PHE A 301 5.46 14.00 -8.32
C PHE A 301 4.80 14.50 -7.05
N GLY A 302 5.55 14.51 -5.98
CA GLY A 302 5.03 14.93 -4.69
C GLY A 302 6.12 15.10 -3.65
N ASN A 303 5.69 15.47 -2.47
CA ASN A 303 6.56 15.64 -1.34
C ASN A 303 5.86 15.29 -0.04
N SER A 304 6.65 15.00 0.98
CA SER A 304 6.16 14.72 2.33
C SER A 304 7.04 15.34 3.40
N ILE A 305 6.52 15.32 4.61
CA ILE A 305 7.26 15.68 5.82
C ILE A 305 6.81 14.80 6.98
N VAL A 306 7.77 14.22 7.67
CA VAL A 306 7.57 13.61 8.99
C VAL A 306 8.02 14.63 10.04
N TYR A 307 7.16 14.89 11.01
CA TYR A 307 7.45 15.84 12.09
C TYR A 307 6.88 15.36 13.42
N SER A 308 7.38 15.91 14.52
CA SER A 308 7.03 15.49 15.87
C SER A 308 6.66 16.66 16.78
N ASP A 309 6.37 16.36 18.04
CA ASP A 309 6.14 17.25 19.16
C ASP A 309 4.81 18.01 19.10
N GLN A 310 4.66 18.97 18.23
CA GLN A 310 3.45 19.80 18.13
C GLN A 310 2.82 19.74 16.75
N LEU A 311 1.48 19.75 16.76
CA LEU A 311 0.72 19.83 15.53
C LEU A 311 0.90 21.19 14.87
N GLU A 312 1.36 21.22 13.62
CA GLU A 312 1.62 22.45 12.89
C GLU A 312 0.57 22.74 11.83
N VAL A 313 -0.09 23.89 11.95
CA VAL A 313 -1.18 24.30 11.05
C VAL A 313 -0.71 24.44 9.60
N ALA A 314 0.52 24.86 9.36
CA ALA A 314 1.08 24.98 8.01
C ALA A 314 1.11 23.63 7.26
N MET A 315 1.21 22.51 7.99
CA MET A 315 1.21 21.16 7.38
C MET A 315 -0.17 20.74 6.86
N PHE A 316 -1.24 21.46 7.21
CA PHE A 316 -2.59 21.25 6.68
C PHE A 316 -2.86 21.98 5.36
N ILE A 317 -1.90 22.73 4.83
CA ILE A 317 -2.01 23.34 3.50
C ILE A 317 -1.71 22.28 2.44
N PRO A 318 -2.71 21.82 1.66
CA PRO A 318 -2.55 20.63 0.82
C PRO A 318 -1.48 20.76 -0.27
N PHE A 319 -1.29 21.97 -0.81
CA PHE A 319 -0.36 22.23 -1.92
C PHE A 319 1.03 22.70 -1.45
N MET A 320 1.32 22.53 -0.17
CA MET A 320 2.58 23.00 0.41
C MET A 320 3.78 22.23 -0.14
N PHE A 321 4.84 22.95 -0.44
CA PHE A 321 6.17 22.38 -0.65
C PHE A 321 6.88 22.27 0.70
N PHE A 322 6.76 21.10 1.33
CA PHE A 322 7.19 20.87 2.73
C PHE A 322 8.70 21.06 2.92
N LYS A 323 9.52 20.79 1.91
CA LYS A 323 10.97 21.01 1.96
C LYS A 323 11.33 22.47 2.27
N SER A 324 10.55 23.43 1.76
CA SER A 324 10.78 24.86 2.06
C SER A 324 10.43 25.23 3.51
N LEU A 325 9.40 24.58 4.09
CA LEU A 325 9.06 24.76 5.50
C LEU A 325 10.13 24.18 6.42
N ASP A 326 10.63 23.01 6.11
CA ASP A 326 11.74 22.37 6.81
C ASP A 326 12.98 23.29 6.84
N HIS A 327 13.42 23.77 5.68
CA HIS A 327 14.56 24.69 5.58
C HIS A 327 14.34 26.04 6.28
N SER A 328 13.12 26.58 6.27
CA SER A 328 12.85 27.88 6.91
C SER A 328 12.97 27.81 8.43
N LYS A 329 12.73 26.66 9.03
CA LYS A 329 12.86 26.42 10.47
C LYS A 329 14.28 26.05 10.88
N THR A 330 15.02 25.38 10.04
CA THR A 330 16.40 24.97 10.28
C THR A 330 17.36 26.17 10.24
N GLY A 331 17.02 27.24 9.50
CA GLY A 331 17.86 28.42 9.29
C GLY A 331 17.86 29.44 10.46
N GLN A 332 17.02 29.29 11.47
CA GLN A 332 16.87 30.26 12.57
C GLN A 332 17.67 29.91 13.85
N GLY A 333 18.97 29.66 13.73
CA GLY A 333 19.83 29.45 14.88
C GLY A 333 19.83 28.01 15.41
N SER A 334 20.38 27.81 16.62
CA SER A 334 20.73 26.51 17.21
C SER A 334 19.58 25.49 17.43
N ASN A 335 18.36 25.82 17.06
CA ASN A 335 17.22 24.94 17.20
C ASN A 335 17.00 24.15 15.89
N TYR A 336 17.58 22.98 15.83
CA TYR A 336 17.18 21.97 14.82
C TYR A 336 15.72 21.61 15.06
N SER A 337 14.84 21.95 14.13
CA SER A 337 13.44 21.53 14.20
C SER A 337 13.30 20.03 14.06
N GLY A 338 14.32 19.36 13.52
CA GLY A 338 14.36 17.90 13.40
C GLY A 338 13.28 17.31 12.49
N GLN A 339 12.67 18.13 11.64
CA GLN A 339 11.70 17.66 10.66
C GLN A 339 12.42 16.94 9.54
N ASN A 340 11.75 15.96 8.94
CA ASN A 340 12.30 15.14 7.87
C ASN A 340 11.40 15.24 6.63
N SER A 341 11.88 15.91 5.59
CA SER A 341 11.13 16.16 4.37
C SER A 341 11.66 15.37 3.18
N GLN A 342 10.77 14.76 2.40
CA GLN A 342 11.08 13.91 1.27
C GLN A 342 10.44 14.43 -0.02
N LEU A 343 11.02 14.03 -1.16
CA LEU A 343 10.49 14.23 -2.51
C LEU A 343 10.27 12.88 -3.18
N PHE A 344 9.26 12.78 -4.03
CA PHE A 344 9.04 11.57 -4.83
C PHE A 344 8.59 11.89 -6.24
N PHE A 345 9.00 10.98 -7.14
CA PHE A 345 8.62 11.00 -8.54
C PHE A 345 8.21 9.59 -8.94
N ASN A 346 7.23 9.50 -9.81
CA ASN A 346 6.80 8.24 -10.39
C ASN A 346 6.38 8.47 -11.85
N ILE A 347 6.80 7.59 -12.71
CA ILE A 347 6.37 7.55 -14.11
C ILE A 347 5.80 6.18 -14.40
N SER A 348 4.66 6.14 -15.09
CA SER A 348 3.99 4.90 -15.49
C SER A 348 3.46 5.04 -16.91
N SER A 349 3.84 4.14 -17.78
CA SER A 349 3.51 4.16 -19.21
C SER A 349 2.92 2.84 -19.68
N ARG A 350 1.76 2.91 -20.33
CA ARG A 350 1.13 1.85 -21.10
C ARG A 350 0.94 2.26 -22.57
N ASN A 351 1.83 3.12 -23.10
CA ASN A 351 1.76 3.58 -24.49
C ASN A 351 1.91 2.41 -25.49
N MET A 352 2.70 1.40 -25.14
CA MET A 352 2.76 0.14 -25.88
C MET A 352 1.68 -0.80 -25.34
N LYS A 353 0.77 -1.22 -26.22
CA LYS A 353 -0.24 -2.23 -25.86
C LYS A 353 0.45 -3.50 -25.34
N TYR A 354 -0.11 -4.12 -24.33
CA TYR A 354 0.41 -5.26 -23.58
C TYR A 354 1.56 -4.96 -22.63
N VAL A 355 2.12 -3.77 -22.62
CA VAL A 355 3.32 -3.46 -21.82
C VAL A 355 3.03 -2.30 -20.87
N HIS A 356 3.28 -2.53 -19.60
CA HIS A 356 3.36 -1.54 -18.56
C HIS A 356 4.83 -1.32 -18.18
N LEU A 357 5.33 -0.11 -18.33
CA LEU A 357 6.66 0.31 -17.87
C LEU A 357 6.50 1.37 -16.80
N TYR A 358 7.28 1.29 -15.74
CA TYR A 358 7.26 2.31 -14.69
C TYR A 358 8.59 2.45 -13.98
N ALA A 359 8.79 3.63 -13.37
CA ALA A 359 9.88 3.88 -12.45
C ALA A 359 9.40 4.82 -11.33
N GLY A 360 9.90 4.59 -10.12
CA GLY A 360 9.63 5.38 -8.93
C GLY A 360 10.93 5.80 -8.25
N LEU A 361 11.02 7.04 -7.83
CA LEU A 361 12.14 7.61 -7.09
C LEU A 361 11.63 8.24 -5.80
N PHE A 362 12.23 7.84 -4.69
CA PHE A 362 12.07 8.46 -3.38
C PHE A 362 13.40 9.13 -3.02
N LEU A 363 13.36 10.40 -2.66
CA LEU A 363 14.52 11.21 -2.25
C LEU A 363 14.31 11.69 -0.82
N ASP A 364 15.14 11.25 0.09
CA ASP A 364 15.20 11.76 1.45
C ASP A 364 16.15 12.97 1.50
N GLU A 365 17.41 12.76 1.14
CA GLU A 365 18.40 13.81 0.99
C GLU A 365 19.24 13.61 -0.27
N ILE A 366 19.58 14.70 -0.93
CA ILE A 366 20.57 14.76 -2.00
C ILE A 366 21.26 16.12 -2.02
N ALA A 367 22.57 16.13 -2.04
CA ALA A 367 23.37 17.34 -2.21
C ALA A 367 24.01 17.31 -3.61
N MET A 368 23.39 18.02 -4.55
CA MET A 368 23.80 18.00 -5.98
C MET A 368 25.26 18.34 -6.21
N GLY A 369 25.85 19.26 -5.40
CA GLY A 369 27.25 19.66 -5.51
C GLY A 369 28.27 18.58 -5.17
N ARG A 370 27.84 17.54 -4.43
CA ARG A 370 28.69 16.41 -4.02
C ARG A 370 28.09 15.05 -4.36
N ALA A 371 27.06 15.00 -5.21
CA ALA A 371 26.35 13.76 -5.54
C ALA A 371 27.23 12.70 -6.20
N PHE A 372 28.34 13.09 -6.82
CA PHE A 372 29.31 12.20 -7.46
C PHE A 372 30.61 12.02 -6.66
N ASP A 373 30.70 12.65 -5.48
CA ASP A 373 31.84 12.48 -4.56
C ASP A 373 31.61 11.21 -3.72
N LYS A 374 32.55 10.27 -3.77
CA LYS A 374 32.42 9.00 -3.04
C LYS A 374 32.50 9.14 -1.53
N ASP A 375 33.23 10.14 -1.05
CA ASP A 375 33.56 10.33 0.36
C ASP A 375 32.62 11.33 1.03
N GLU A 376 31.97 12.22 0.26
CA GLU A 376 31.11 13.26 0.80
C GLU A 376 29.65 13.21 0.32
N GLN A 377 29.27 12.25 -0.53
CA GLN A 377 27.91 12.15 -1.05
C GLN A 377 26.89 11.81 0.07
N SER A 378 25.71 12.43 0.00
CA SER A 378 24.53 12.11 0.79
C SER A 378 23.35 11.75 -0.14
N ASN A 379 23.53 10.72 -0.96
CA ASN A 379 22.54 10.25 -1.92
C ASN A 379 21.57 9.30 -1.22
N PHE A 380 20.74 9.82 -0.30
CA PHE A 380 19.75 9.05 0.45
C PHE A 380 18.48 8.93 -0.40
N LEU A 381 18.45 7.90 -1.23
CA LEU A 381 17.39 7.70 -2.20
C LEU A 381 17.04 6.21 -2.37
N SER A 382 15.80 5.96 -2.77
CA SER A 382 15.33 4.66 -3.21
C SER A 382 14.79 4.75 -4.63
N LEU A 383 15.30 3.91 -5.50
CA LEU A 383 14.89 3.79 -6.91
C LEU A 383 14.20 2.44 -7.12
N LYS A 384 13.06 2.47 -7.78
CA LYS A 384 12.38 1.28 -8.29
C LYS A 384 12.14 1.43 -9.78
N ALA A 385 12.35 0.37 -10.56
CA ALA A 385 11.97 0.30 -11.96
C ALA A 385 11.36 -1.09 -12.25
N GLY A 386 10.37 -1.14 -13.12
CA GLY A 386 9.71 -2.40 -13.42
C GLY A 386 8.90 -2.40 -14.71
N THR A 387 8.48 -3.60 -15.06
CA THR A 387 7.62 -3.86 -16.22
C THR A 387 6.63 -4.98 -15.93
N GLY A 388 5.43 -4.85 -16.50
CA GLY A 388 4.45 -5.92 -16.62
C GLY A 388 4.13 -6.14 -18.10
N ILE A 389 4.31 -7.37 -18.59
CA ILE A 389 4.09 -7.72 -20.00
C ILE A 389 2.96 -8.75 -20.07
N THR A 390 1.78 -8.33 -20.48
CA THR A 390 0.65 -9.22 -20.77
C THR A 390 0.94 -9.94 -22.08
N LEU A 391 0.90 -11.28 -22.08
CA LEU A 391 1.30 -12.07 -23.24
C LEU A 391 0.31 -11.91 -24.40
N PRO A 392 0.71 -11.43 -25.59
CA PRO A 392 -0.21 -11.18 -26.70
C PRO A 392 -0.94 -12.42 -27.20
N PHE A 393 -0.30 -13.59 -27.11
CA PHE A 393 -0.88 -14.88 -27.50
C PHE A 393 -1.71 -15.54 -26.39
N TYR A 394 -1.59 -15.07 -25.14
CA TYR A 394 -2.37 -15.55 -24.01
C TYR A 394 -2.60 -14.41 -23.01
N THR A 395 -3.56 -13.55 -23.31
CA THR A 395 -3.82 -12.30 -22.58
C THR A 395 -4.32 -12.47 -21.13
N ASN A 396 -4.44 -13.72 -20.68
CA ASN A 396 -4.72 -14.06 -19.28
C ASN A 396 -3.44 -14.28 -18.45
N ALA A 397 -2.27 -14.05 -19.02
CA ALA A 397 -0.99 -14.15 -18.32
C ALA A 397 -0.16 -12.89 -18.50
N THR A 398 0.47 -12.44 -17.41
CA THR A 398 1.35 -11.28 -17.36
C THR A 398 2.67 -11.68 -16.70
N LEU A 399 3.78 -11.38 -17.37
CA LEU A 399 5.13 -11.50 -16.84
C LEU A 399 5.53 -10.18 -16.21
N ILE A 400 6.23 -10.25 -15.10
CA ILE A 400 6.62 -9.10 -14.29
C ILE A 400 8.11 -9.15 -14.02
N ALA A 401 8.79 -8.01 -14.13
CA ALA A 401 10.16 -7.85 -13.68
C ALA A 401 10.31 -6.52 -12.97
N GLU A 402 10.92 -6.51 -11.79
CA GLU A 402 11.19 -5.32 -10.99
C GLU A 402 12.62 -5.35 -10.43
N TYR A 403 13.20 -4.16 -10.33
CA TYR A 403 14.42 -3.92 -9.58
C TYR A 403 14.19 -2.75 -8.62
N THR A 404 14.59 -2.94 -7.37
CA THR A 404 14.56 -1.90 -6.34
C THR A 404 15.94 -1.76 -5.72
N ARG A 405 16.41 -0.53 -5.58
CA ARG A 405 17.64 -0.19 -4.85
C ARG A 405 17.34 0.93 -3.86
N THR A 406 17.74 0.73 -2.63
CA THR A 406 17.65 1.72 -1.55
C THR A 406 19.03 1.95 -0.97
N ASN A 407 19.54 3.15 -1.11
CA ASN A 407 20.86 3.53 -0.63
C ASN A 407 20.92 3.54 0.91
N PRO A 408 22.13 3.53 1.51
CA PRO A 408 22.30 3.69 2.95
C PRO A 408 21.58 4.92 3.51
N VAL A 409 21.07 4.81 4.74
CA VAL A 409 20.43 5.88 5.53
C VAL A 409 19.12 6.44 4.94
N THR A 410 18.72 6.01 3.74
CA THR A 410 17.39 6.31 3.18
C THR A 410 16.31 5.80 4.13
N TYR A 411 15.25 6.55 4.39
CA TYR A 411 14.19 6.30 5.38
C TYR A 411 14.60 6.51 6.86
N ARG A 412 15.84 6.91 7.14
CA ARG A 412 16.30 7.24 8.48
C ARG A 412 16.45 8.76 8.66
N HIS A 413 16.43 9.21 9.88
CA HIS A 413 16.73 10.60 10.23
C HIS A 413 17.53 10.65 11.52
N PHE A 414 18.37 11.69 11.69
CA PHE A 414 19.17 11.88 12.91
C PHE A 414 18.31 12.13 14.14
N VAL A 415 17.10 12.67 13.97
CA VAL A 415 16.07 12.74 15.02
C VAL A 415 15.19 11.51 14.91
N ASN A 416 15.29 10.61 15.87
CA ASN A 416 14.61 9.31 15.82
C ASN A 416 13.09 9.41 15.72
N THR A 417 12.47 10.45 16.28
CA THR A 417 11.01 10.66 16.18
C THR A 417 10.55 10.99 14.77
N THR A 418 11.45 11.42 13.87
CA THR A 418 11.10 11.82 12.50
C THR A 418 11.62 10.89 11.40
N THR A 419 12.08 9.68 11.77
CA THR A 419 12.36 8.59 10.81
C THR A 419 11.12 8.28 9.95
N TYR A 420 11.32 7.78 8.71
CA TYR A 420 10.24 7.44 7.79
C TYR A 420 9.60 6.10 8.13
N GLU A 421 8.99 6.04 9.32
CA GLU A 421 8.35 4.84 9.88
C GLU A 421 7.19 5.19 10.81
N SER A 422 6.31 4.22 11.07
CA SER A 422 5.29 4.25 12.11
C SER A 422 5.28 2.92 12.85
N ASN A 423 5.25 2.95 14.19
CA ASN A 423 5.30 1.73 14.99
C ASN A 423 6.54 0.86 14.71
N ARG A 424 7.67 1.49 14.39
CA ARG A 424 8.93 0.86 13.91
C ARG A 424 8.85 0.20 12.53
N PHE A 425 7.68 0.11 11.90
CA PHE A 425 7.55 -0.39 10.53
C PHE A 425 7.90 0.72 9.54
N THR A 426 8.77 0.41 8.59
CA THR A 426 9.11 1.34 7.50
C THR A 426 7.88 1.68 6.67
N MET A 427 7.72 2.94 6.28
CA MET A 427 6.73 3.35 5.30
C MET A 427 7.20 3.15 3.85
N GLY A 428 8.53 3.07 3.63
CA GLY A 428 9.13 2.78 2.33
C GLY A 428 9.24 1.28 2.03
N HIS A 429 10.28 0.90 1.27
CA HIS A 429 10.50 -0.50 0.88
C HIS A 429 10.74 -1.40 2.09
N TYR A 430 10.17 -2.60 2.08
CA TYR A 430 10.19 -3.52 3.23
C TYR A 430 11.61 -4.00 3.61
N LEU A 431 12.56 -3.99 2.68
CA LEU A 431 13.97 -4.29 2.98
C LEU A 431 14.70 -3.14 3.68
N ARG A 432 14.06 -1.98 3.81
CA ARG A 432 14.61 -0.74 4.38
C ARG A 432 15.79 -0.20 3.56
N ASP A 433 16.68 0.53 4.22
CA ASP A 433 17.86 1.14 3.62
C ASP A 433 19.00 0.13 3.40
N ASN A 434 20.02 0.55 2.62
CA ASN A 434 21.19 -0.23 2.23
C ASN A 434 20.83 -1.61 1.69
N SER A 435 19.90 -1.66 0.73
CA SER A 435 19.35 -2.90 0.20
C SER A 435 19.07 -2.84 -1.29
N GLN A 436 19.04 -4.01 -1.91
CA GLN A 436 18.53 -4.18 -3.28
C GLN A 436 17.68 -5.42 -3.41
N GLU A 437 16.80 -5.41 -4.41
CA GLU A 437 15.88 -6.50 -4.73
C GLU A 437 15.71 -6.64 -6.23
N ILE A 438 15.72 -7.88 -6.69
CA ILE A 438 15.23 -8.26 -8.02
C ILE A 438 14.03 -9.18 -7.83
N TYR A 439 12.92 -8.85 -8.47
CA TYR A 439 11.71 -9.64 -8.52
C TYR A 439 11.38 -10.02 -9.96
N LEU A 440 11.16 -11.31 -10.21
CA LEU A 440 10.64 -11.85 -11.45
C LEU A 440 9.37 -12.62 -11.15
N GLY A 441 8.26 -12.22 -11.73
CA GLY A 441 6.95 -12.79 -11.45
C GLY A 441 6.17 -13.19 -12.70
N MET A 442 5.25 -14.10 -12.50
CA MET A 442 4.21 -14.45 -13.46
C MET A 442 2.87 -14.47 -12.74
N ARG A 443 1.89 -13.86 -13.36
CA ARG A 443 0.49 -13.88 -12.96
C ARG A 443 -0.32 -14.50 -14.09
N CYS A 444 -1.16 -15.48 -13.77
CA CYS A 444 -1.97 -16.19 -14.77
C CYS A 444 -3.39 -16.42 -14.25
N ARG A 445 -4.40 -16.17 -15.08
CA ARG A 445 -5.80 -16.39 -14.80
C ARG A 445 -6.44 -17.31 -15.86
N PRO A 446 -6.16 -18.63 -15.78
CA PRO A 446 -6.59 -19.58 -16.82
C PRO A 446 -8.11 -19.71 -16.91
N PHE A 447 -8.82 -19.58 -15.79
CA PHE A 447 -10.26 -19.63 -15.69
C PHE A 447 -10.79 -18.43 -14.88
N LYS A 448 -12.10 -18.19 -15.01
CA LYS A 448 -12.78 -17.20 -14.19
C LYS A 448 -12.44 -17.38 -12.71
N SER A 449 -11.98 -16.30 -12.07
CA SER A 449 -11.69 -16.24 -10.63
C SER A 449 -10.57 -17.17 -10.12
N LEU A 450 -9.85 -17.86 -10.98
CA LEU A 450 -8.67 -18.64 -10.62
C LEU A 450 -7.42 -17.81 -10.90
N ASN A 451 -6.70 -17.44 -9.86
CA ASN A 451 -5.43 -16.73 -9.92
C ASN A 451 -4.28 -17.67 -9.57
N ILE A 452 -3.28 -17.74 -10.44
CA ILE A 452 -2.01 -18.43 -10.20
C ILE A 452 -0.93 -17.37 -10.26
N THR A 453 -0.18 -17.23 -9.18
CA THR A 453 0.99 -16.34 -9.12
C THR A 453 2.23 -17.17 -8.81
N ALA A 454 3.30 -16.90 -9.53
CA ALA A 454 4.62 -17.45 -9.24
C ALA A 454 5.64 -16.32 -9.28
N GLY A 455 6.57 -16.29 -8.34
CA GLY A 455 7.57 -15.23 -8.27
C GLY A 455 8.88 -15.71 -7.69
N ILE A 456 9.98 -15.20 -8.23
CA ILE A 456 11.32 -15.36 -7.66
C ILE A 456 11.75 -13.98 -7.19
N THR A 457 12.09 -13.89 -5.91
CA THR A 457 12.63 -12.67 -5.29
C THR A 457 14.04 -12.96 -4.80
N HIS A 458 14.99 -12.13 -5.22
CA HIS A 458 16.34 -12.13 -4.66
C HIS A 458 16.62 -10.78 -4.02
N GLY A 459 17.02 -10.78 -2.75
CA GLY A 459 17.31 -9.56 -2.00
C GLY A 459 18.65 -9.64 -1.27
N ASP A 460 19.36 -8.52 -1.28
CA ASP A 460 20.59 -8.27 -0.52
C ASP A 460 20.36 -7.11 0.44
N VAL A 461 20.84 -7.24 1.67
CA VAL A 461 20.80 -6.19 2.71
C VAL A 461 22.20 -6.05 3.29
N GLY A 462 22.69 -4.82 3.28
CA GLY A 462 23.98 -4.46 3.86
C GLY A 462 23.88 -4.03 5.33
N PRO A 463 25.00 -3.53 5.89
CA PRO A 463 25.03 -3.06 7.27
C PRO A 463 24.12 -1.86 7.50
N GLU A 464 23.61 -1.76 8.72
CA GLU A 464 22.88 -0.58 9.19
C GLU A 464 23.87 0.47 9.65
N TYR A 465 23.90 1.61 8.94
CA TYR A 465 24.76 2.73 9.30
C TYR A 465 24.05 3.67 10.28
N PRO A 466 24.74 4.18 11.32
CA PRO A 466 24.19 5.26 12.15
C PRO A 466 24.07 6.54 11.35
N TYR A 467 23.05 7.35 11.66
CA TYR A 467 22.87 8.68 11.08
C TYR A 467 22.77 9.71 12.20
N THR A 468 23.82 10.47 12.42
CA THR A 468 23.89 11.47 13.50
C THR A 468 23.71 12.92 13.02
N GLY A 469 23.73 13.16 11.71
CA GLY A 469 23.40 14.43 11.05
C GLY A 469 24.36 15.61 11.26
N LYS A 470 25.03 15.67 12.41
CA LYS A 470 25.90 16.82 12.76
C LYS A 470 27.36 16.67 12.32
N ASP A 471 27.89 15.47 12.34
CA ASP A 471 29.32 15.23 12.19
C ASP A 471 29.69 14.66 10.82
N LYS A 472 28.88 14.98 9.78
CA LYS A 472 29.01 14.37 8.45
C LYS A 472 28.99 12.83 8.47
N SER A 473 28.65 12.21 9.59
CA SER A 473 28.36 10.80 9.65
C SER A 473 27.15 10.51 8.77
N GLY A 474 27.21 9.50 7.95
CA GLY A 474 26.21 9.26 6.92
C GLY A 474 26.64 9.80 5.55
N LEU A 475 27.75 10.53 5.43
CA LEU A 475 28.34 10.92 4.15
C LEU A 475 29.27 9.82 3.62
N GLY A 476 29.29 9.64 2.30
CA GLY A 476 30.18 8.70 1.64
C GLY A 476 29.94 7.23 1.99
N LEU A 477 28.80 6.87 2.58
CA LEU A 477 28.54 5.50 3.03
C LEU A 477 28.45 4.54 1.84
N PRO A 478 29.24 3.45 1.83
CA PRO A 478 29.29 2.52 0.72
C PRO A 478 27.99 1.68 0.66
N PHE A 479 27.47 1.54 -0.55
CA PHE A 479 26.31 0.69 -0.79
C PHE A 479 26.71 -0.79 -0.81
N LEU A 480 26.06 -1.60 0.04
CA LEU A 480 26.29 -3.05 0.14
C LEU A 480 27.77 -3.43 0.25
N GLU A 481 28.53 -2.69 1.08
CA GLU A 481 29.95 -3.01 1.33
C GLU A 481 30.13 -4.46 1.79
N THR A 482 29.23 -4.92 2.65
CA THR A 482 29.07 -6.32 3.04
C THR A 482 27.60 -6.70 2.90
N LYS A 483 27.32 -8.00 2.76
CA LYS A 483 25.96 -8.52 2.72
C LYS A 483 25.65 -9.22 4.02
N GLU A 484 24.99 -8.55 4.92
CA GLU A 484 24.62 -9.08 6.23
C GLU A 484 23.44 -10.05 6.18
N TYR A 485 22.54 -9.84 5.21
CA TYR A 485 21.42 -10.71 4.93
C TYR A 485 21.19 -10.82 3.43
N GLN A 486 21.04 -12.03 2.94
CA GLN A 486 20.67 -12.35 1.58
C GLN A 486 19.55 -13.38 1.60
N PHE A 487 18.65 -13.31 0.65
CA PHE A 487 17.64 -14.34 0.47
C PHE A 487 17.30 -14.54 -1.00
N THR A 488 16.88 -15.76 -1.30
CA THR A 488 16.21 -16.07 -2.58
C THR A 488 14.96 -16.87 -2.26
N ASN A 489 13.81 -16.30 -2.62
CA ASN A 489 12.51 -16.93 -2.43
C ASN A 489 11.91 -17.30 -3.78
N LEU A 490 11.33 -18.49 -3.88
CA LEU A 490 10.40 -18.87 -4.93
C LEU A 490 9.03 -19.08 -4.29
N ASP A 491 8.08 -18.25 -4.64
CA ASP A 491 6.72 -18.28 -4.15
C ASP A 491 5.76 -18.71 -5.26
N VAL A 492 4.94 -19.72 -4.99
CA VAL A 492 3.85 -20.14 -5.89
C VAL A 492 2.55 -20.15 -5.09
N LYS A 493 1.56 -19.43 -5.57
CA LYS A 493 0.24 -19.31 -4.94
C LYS A 493 -0.85 -19.55 -5.97
N VAL A 494 -1.80 -20.39 -5.62
CA VAL A 494 -3.04 -20.62 -6.35
C VAL A 494 -4.18 -20.12 -5.47
N SER A 495 -5.00 -19.24 -5.98
CA SER A 495 -6.16 -18.68 -5.29
C SER A 495 -7.39 -18.77 -6.18
N TYR A 496 -8.43 -19.40 -5.68
CA TYR A 496 -9.72 -19.53 -6.38
C TYR A 496 -10.80 -18.79 -5.61
N GLU A 497 -11.35 -17.76 -6.24
CA GLU A 497 -12.45 -16.98 -5.70
C GLU A 497 -13.78 -17.62 -6.10
N ILE A 498 -14.33 -18.45 -5.22
CA ILE A 498 -15.54 -19.26 -5.47
C ILE A 498 -16.77 -18.36 -5.63
N LEU A 499 -16.93 -17.42 -4.70
CA LEU A 499 -17.90 -16.32 -4.71
C LEU A 499 -17.11 -15.04 -4.48
N ASN A 500 -17.70 -13.88 -4.80
CA ASN A 500 -17.04 -12.61 -4.56
C ASN A 500 -16.58 -12.51 -3.08
N ASP A 501 -15.29 -12.28 -2.89
CA ASP A 501 -14.56 -12.21 -1.61
C ASP A 501 -14.50 -13.53 -0.79
N LEU A 502 -14.88 -14.68 -1.34
CA LEU A 502 -14.68 -16.00 -0.73
C LEU A 502 -13.61 -16.79 -1.49
N PHE A 503 -12.47 -16.96 -0.87
CA PHE A 503 -11.28 -17.55 -1.48
C PHE A 503 -10.90 -18.88 -0.85
N ILE A 504 -10.41 -19.80 -1.69
CA ILE A 504 -9.57 -20.93 -1.29
C ILE A 504 -8.19 -20.68 -1.86
N THR A 505 -7.18 -20.82 -1.03
CA THR A 505 -5.80 -20.53 -1.39
C THR A 505 -4.90 -21.70 -1.00
N ALA A 506 -3.96 -22.05 -1.86
CA ALA A 506 -2.89 -23.00 -1.57
C ALA A 506 -1.60 -22.55 -2.25
N GLY A 507 -0.47 -22.95 -1.72
CA GLY A 507 0.79 -22.60 -2.34
C GLY A 507 2.00 -23.15 -1.62
N CYS A 508 3.16 -22.77 -2.13
CA CYS A 508 4.45 -23.10 -1.53
C CYS A 508 5.41 -21.92 -1.61
N LYS A 509 6.29 -21.83 -0.63
CA LYS A 509 7.39 -20.89 -0.57
C LYS A 509 8.68 -21.67 -0.33
N LEU A 510 9.61 -21.56 -1.26
CA LEU A 510 10.96 -22.10 -1.11
C LEU A 510 11.89 -20.92 -0.82
N SER A 511 12.56 -20.94 0.31
CA SER A 511 13.45 -19.87 0.77
C SER A 511 14.86 -20.39 0.97
N ASP A 512 15.85 -19.61 0.54
CA ASP A 512 17.29 -19.82 0.86
C ASP A 512 17.83 -18.51 1.47
N ASN A 513 18.07 -18.51 2.79
CA ASN A 513 18.50 -17.35 3.55
C ASN A 513 19.96 -17.50 3.96
N LYS A 514 20.76 -16.44 3.84
CA LYS A 514 22.21 -16.41 4.10
C LYS A 514 22.63 -15.11 4.76
N GLY A 515 23.76 -15.15 5.45
CA GLY A 515 24.42 -13.99 6.03
C GLY A 515 24.40 -13.96 7.55
N THR A 516 25.15 -13.04 8.13
CA THR A 516 25.33 -12.90 9.58
C THR A 516 24.05 -12.50 10.31
N MET A 517 23.17 -11.75 9.64
CA MET A 517 21.91 -11.24 10.19
C MET A 517 20.66 -12.04 9.74
N ALA A 518 20.85 -13.18 9.05
CA ALA A 518 19.72 -13.96 8.55
C ALA A 518 18.73 -14.37 9.66
N SER A 519 19.24 -14.77 10.84
CA SER A 519 18.40 -15.15 11.98
C SER A 519 17.65 -13.97 12.61
N THR A 520 18.11 -12.75 12.42
CA THR A 520 17.48 -11.53 12.94
C THR A 520 16.38 -11.02 11.99
N TYR A 521 16.66 -11.04 10.68
CA TYR A 521 15.78 -10.44 9.67
C TYR A 521 14.73 -11.38 9.09
N THR A 522 14.85 -12.67 9.35
CA THR A 522 13.90 -13.69 8.92
C THR A 522 13.03 -14.14 10.08
N ALA A 523 11.71 -14.18 9.88
CA ALA A 523 10.79 -14.69 10.88
C ALA A 523 11.16 -16.14 11.30
N PRO A 524 11.18 -16.47 12.60
CA PRO A 524 11.62 -17.77 13.09
C PRO A 524 10.86 -18.96 12.50
N PHE A 525 9.60 -18.78 12.13
CA PHE A 525 8.81 -19.81 11.48
C PHE A 525 9.39 -20.17 10.10
N TYR A 526 9.64 -19.16 9.26
CA TYR A 526 10.16 -19.39 7.92
C TYR A 526 11.60 -19.91 7.99
N TYR A 527 12.39 -19.28 8.86
CA TYR A 527 13.76 -19.69 8.99
C TYR A 527 14.48 -19.03 10.20
N GLY A 528 14.90 -19.81 11.14
CA GLY A 528 15.65 -19.31 12.31
C GLY A 528 17.17 -19.33 12.15
N LYS A 529 17.73 -19.76 11.00
CA LYS A 529 19.18 -19.92 10.73
C LYS A 529 19.44 -19.75 9.24
N ASN A 530 20.72 -19.71 8.84
CA ASN A 530 21.11 -19.80 7.42
C ASN A 530 20.68 -21.13 6.80
N GLY A 531 20.19 -21.12 5.55
CA GLY A 531 19.90 -22.32 4.77
C GLY A 531 18.56 -22.29 4.05
N LYS A 532 18.12 -23.45 3.61
CA LYS A 532 16.93 -23.64 2.80
C LYS A 532 15.74 -24.09 3.66
N THR A 533 14.56 -23.59 3.32
CA THR A 533 13.28 -23.97 3.94
C THR A 533 12.21 -24.09 2.87
N SER A 534 11.42 -25.15 2.95
CA SER A 534 10.24 -25.35 2.10
C SER A 534 8.98 -25.21 2.94
N THR A 535 8.15 -24.22 2.65
CA THR A 535 6.88 -23.99 3.35
C THR A 535 5.72 -24.28 2.41
N LEU A 536 4.83 -25.17 2.80
CA LEU A 536 3.54 -25.40 2.15
C LEU A 536 2.45 -24.69 2.93
N PHE A 537 1.46 -24.17 2.25
CA PHE A 537 0.32 -23.56 2.91
C PHE A 537 -0.99 -23.81 2.15
N ALA A 538 -2.08 -23.85 2.91
CA ALA A 538 -3.43 -23.85 2.38
C ALA A 538 -4.36 -23.10 3.34
N GLY A 539 -5.41 -22.53 2.81
CA GLY A 539 -6.36 -21.77 3.62
C GLY A 539 -7.60 -21.36 2.86
N PHE A 540 -8.49 -20.75 3.58
CA PHE A 540 -9.69 -20.09 3.02
C PHE A 540 -9.91 -18.76 3.72
N ASN A 541 -10.53 -17.82 3.03
CA ASN A 541 -10.96 -16.56 3.63
C ASN A 541 -12.21 -16.01 2.96
N ILE A 542 -12.98 -15.25 3.73
CA ILE A 542 -14.06 -14.41 3.27
C ILE A 542 -13.79 -12.97 3.73
N GLY A 543 -13.83 -12.04 2.77
CA GLY A 543 -13.39 -10.65 3.00
C GLY A 543 -11.88 -10.51 3.26
N PHE A 544 -11.43 -9.28 3.53
CA PHE A 544 -10.02 -8.92 3.68
C PHE A 544 -9.76 -8.09 4.93
#